data_570bea16747751b93db80e71ece540d6
#
_entry.id   570bea16747751b93db80e71ece540d6
#
_cell.length_a   1.000
_cell.length_b   1.000
_cell.length_c   1.000
_cell.angle_alpha   90.00
_cell.angle_beta   90.00
_cell.angle_gamma   90.00
#
_symmetry.space_group_name_H-M   'P 1'
#
loop_
_entity.id
_entity.type
_entity.pdbx_description
1 polymer ?
#
loop_
_entity_poly.entity_id
_entity_poly.type
_entity_poly.pdbx_seq_one_letter_code
_entity_poly.pdbx_strand_id
1 'polypeptide(L)'
;MDRLAAMETFVYVVETGSFSAAARRLNIGQPAVSKSIAQLESRLAVRLLLRSTRGLTPTEAGLAFFERAKRAIEEADEADNAARGAASGLTGNLRICAAVTFGRLHIVPHLSPFLEQNPELNIDLMLDDRNVNLVEEGVDIALRMGALSDSGLTARKIAECRRMVVGTQAYLEKHGEPTCPADLCKHQAIVYSLGGGANWQFNKAGEEQSVIISGRIRVNAAEGLREAVLAHQGLTMASQWMFAPELASGSVREVMKDWTLPNLDLWAVFPTGRMASAKARAFVEYVQGLLA
;
A
#
# COMPACT_ATOMS: atom_id res chain seq x y z
N MET A 1 -19.22 21.98 -24.81
CA MET A 1 -17.85 21.54 -24.45
C MET A 1 -18.01 20.17 -23.85
N ASP A 2 -17.35 19.18 -24.40
CA ASP A 2 -17.22 17.87 -23.79
C ASP A 2 -16.43 18.01 -22.48
N ARG A 3 -17.04 17.60 -21.37
CA ARG A 3 -16.45 17.79 -20.05
C ARG A 3 -15.25 16.87 -19.85
N LEU A 4 -15.34 15.62 -20.32
CA LEU A 4 -14.28 14.63 -20.13
C LEU A 4 -13.06 15.02 -21.00
N ALA A 5 -13.27 15.34 -22.26
CA ALA A 5 -12.21 15.83 -23.14
C ALA A 5 -11.52 17.10 -22.63
N ALA A 6 -12.26 17.98 -21.94
CA ALA A 6 -11.67 19.17 -21.32
C ALA A 6 -10.85 18.82 -20.07
N MET A 7 -11.25 17.81 -19.28
CA MET A 7 -10.48 17.29 -18.17
C MET A 7 -9.19 16.63 -18.66
N GLU A 8 -9.25 15.77 -19.67
CA GLU A 8 -8.08 15.17 -20.32
C GLU A 8 -7.10 16.21 -20.83
N THR A 9 -7.61 17.22 -21.56
CA THR A 9 -6.78 18.31 -22.03
C THR A 9 -6.05 19.01 -20.89
N PHE A 10 -6.74 19.25 -19.77
CA PHE A 10 -6.15 19.89 -18.59
C PHE A 10 -5.10 19.01 -17.94
N VAL A 11 -5.37 17.72 -17.77
CA VAL A 11 -4.43 16.73 -17.19
C VAL A 11 -3.14 16.71 -18.01
N TYR A 12 -3.23 16.59 -19.34
CA TYR A 12 -2.03 16.58 -20.20
C TYR A 12 -1.26 17.90 -20.17
N VAL A 13 -1.95 19.03 -20.04
CA VAL A 13 -1.28 20.35 -19.92
C VAL A 13 -0.49 20.44 -18.61
N VAL A 14 -1.03 19.95 -17.51
CA VAL A 14 -0.33 19.92 -16.21
C VAL A 14 0.86 18.95 -16.25
N GLU A 15 0.67 17.73 -16.74
CA GLU A 15 1.72 16.69 -16.81
C GLU A 15 2.90 17.11 -17.67
N THR A 16 2.62 17.77 -18.81
CA THR A 16 3.67 18.19 -19.74
C THR A 16 4.26 19.57 -19.44
N GLY A 17 3.62 20.35 -18.59
CA GLY A 17 3.97 21.74 -18.32
C GLY A 17 3.88 22.67 -19.54
N SER A 18 3.22 22.22 -20.63
CA SER A 18 3.26 22.92 -21.93
C SER A 18 2.01 22.66 -22.77
N PHE A 19 1.38 23.75 -23.22
CA PHE A 19 0.25 23.68 -24.17
C PHE A 19 0.63 22.97 -25.48
N SER A 20 1.84 23.25 -25.98
CA SER A 20 2.31 22.65 -27.24
C SER A 20 2.62 21.19 -27.10
N ALA A 21 3.16 20.75 -25.97
CA ALA A 21 3.41 19.33 -25.69
C ALA A 21 2.09 18.55 -25.50
N ALA A 22 1.15 19.11 -24.74
CA ALA A 22 -0.19 18.53 -24.60
C ALA A 22 -0.91 18.42 -25.95
N ALA A 23 -0.81 19.47 -26.82
CA ALA A 23 -1.38 19.47 -28.16
C ALA A 23 -0.85 18.33 -29.03
N ARG A 24 0.46 18.08 -28.99
CA ARG A 24 1.08 16.95 -29.69
C ARG A 24 0.57 15.58 -29.16
N ARG A 25 0.48 15.44 -27.84
CA ARG A 25 0.00 14.19 -27.20
C ARG A 25 -1.46 13.90 -27.55
N LEU A 26 -2.29 14.93 -27.62
CA LEU A 26 -3.71 14.83 -27.99
C LEU A 26 -3.95 14.81 -29.50
N ASN A 27 -2.92 14.98 -30.31
CA ASN A 27 -3.02 15.09 -31.78
C ASN A 27 -4.01 16.22 -32.25
N ILE A 28 -4.00 17.35 -31.55
CA ILE A 28 -4.83 18.54 -31.87
C ILE A 28 -3.96 19.81 -31.94
N GLY A 29 -4.52 20.89 -32.48
CA GLY A 29 -3.80 22.17 -32.54
C GLY A 29 -3.67 22.85 -31.16
N GLN A 30 -2.53 23.48 -30.89
CA GLN A 30 -2.33 24.26 -29.66
C GLN A 30 -3.42 25.32 -29.39
N PRO A 31 -4.00 26.02 -30.37
CA PRO A 31 -5.13 26.91 -30.13
C PRO A 31 -6.36 26.22 -29.57
N ALA A 32 -6.61 24.95 -29.96
CA ALA A 32 -7.71 24.15 -29.44
C ALA A 32 -7.49 23.80 -27.96
N VAL A 33 -6.26 23.41 -27.58
CA VAL A 33 -5.88 23.19 -26.19
C VAL A 33 -6.10 24.45 -25.35
N SER A 34 -5.58 25.60 -25.82
CA SER A 34 -5.73 26.89 -25.12
C SER A 34 -7.18 27.29 -24.95
N LYS A 35 -8.01 27.08 -25.97
CA LYS A 35 -9.46 27.35 -25.94
C LYS A 35 -10.18 26.42 -24.93
N SER A 36 -9.84 25.11 -24.93
CA SER A 36 -10.41 24.13 -24.01
C SER A 36 -10.13 24.52 -22.56
N ILE A 37 -8.89 24.88 -22.23
CA ILE A 37 -8.52 25.33 -20.87
C ILE A 37 -9.25 26.62 -20.49
N ALA A 38 -9.28 27.62 -21.37
CA ALA A 38 -10.00 28.87 -21.09
C ALA A 38 -11.51 28.65 -20.84
N GLN A 39 -12.14 27.75 -21.59
CA GLN A 39 -13.54 27.38 -21.39
C GLN A 39 -13.75 26.61 -20.08
N LEU A 40 -12.80 25.75 -19.71
CA LEU A 40 -12.83 25.00 -18.43
C LEU A 40 -12.74 25.97 -17.25
N GLU A 41 -11.79 26.88 -17.25
CA GLU A 41 -11.62 27.92 -16.22
C GLU A 41 -12.82 28.87 -16.14
N SER A 42 -13.37 29.29 -17.29
CA SER A 42 -14.58 30.10 -17.34
C SER A 42 -15.79 29.39 -16.74
N ARG A 43 -15.96 28.08 -17.04
CA ARG A 43 -17.05 27.27 -16.47
C ARG A 43 -16.94 27.09 -14.97
N LEU A 44 -15.74 26.93 -14.46
CA LEU A 44 -15.46 26.74 -13.04
C LEU A 44 -15.39 28.06 -12.27
N ALA A 45 -15.38 29.20 -12.99
CA ALA A 45 -15.16 30.55 -12.47
C ALA A 45 -13.89 30.67 -11.60
N VAL A 46 -12.86 29.84 -11.91
CA VAL A 46 -11.59 29.84 -11.19
C VAL A 46 -10.43 29.60 -12.16
N ARG A 47 -9.29 30.23 -11.90
CA ARG A 47 -8.07 29.94 -12.63
C ARG A 47 -7.41 28.67 -12.11
N LEU A 48 -7.13 27.76 -13.03
CA LEU A 48 -6.46 26.49 -12.75
C LEU A 48 -4.96 26.54 -13.04
N LEU A 49 -4.53 27.44 -13.95
CA LEU A 49 -3.16 27.57 -14.42
C LEU A 49 -2.64 28.99 -14.32
N LEU A 50 -1.40 29.13 -13.84
CA LEU A 50 -0.63 30.37 -13.89
C LEU A 50 0.41 30.27 -15.00
N ARG A 51 0.45 31.33 -15.85
CA ARG A 51 1.49 31.49 -16.86
C ARG A 51 2.55 32.45 -16.33
N SER A 52 3.78 31.98 -16.28
CA SER A 52 4.93 32.83 -15.92
C SER A 52 6.01 32.72 -16.99
N THR A 53 7.00 33.60 -16.92
CA THR A 53 8.19 33.53 -17.76
C THR A 53 9.04 32.28 -17.54
N ARG A 54 8.78 31.57 -16.42
CA ARG A 54 9.43 30.30 -16.05
C ARG A 54 8.65 29.07 -16.47
N GLY A 55 7.47 29.23 -17.08
CA GLY A 55 6.63 28.13 -17.53
C GLY A 55 5.20 28.18 -17.03
N LEU A 56 4.53 27.05 -17.13
CA LEU A 56 3.14 26.86 -16.77
C LEU A 56 3.08 26.09 -15.42
N THR A 57 2.38 26.65 -14.44
CA THR A 57 2.25 26.08 -13.12
C THR A 57 0.78 26.01 -12.71
N PRO A 58 0.27 24.87 -12.18
CA PRO A 58 -1.08 24.81 -11.64
C PRO A 58 -1.22 25.68 -10.39
N THR A 59 -2.41 26.26 -10.21
CA THR A 59 -2.82 26.91 -8.95
C THR A 59 -3.16 25.83 -7.90
N GLU A 60 -3.40 26.22 -6.65
CA GLU A 60 -3.93 25.30 -5.63
C GLU A 60 -5.24 24.63 -6.09
N ALA A 61 -6.18 25.43 -6.62
CA ALA A 61 -7.41 24.93 -7.23
C ALA A 61 -7.12 24.03 -8.44
N GLY A 62 -6.08 24.37 -9.23
CA GLY A 62 -5.62 23.55 -10.35
C GLY A 62 -5.09 22.20 -9.92
N LEU A 63 -4.30 22.13 -8.85
CA LEU A 63 -3.82 20.86 -8.29
C LEU A 63 -4.96 20.01 -7.75
N ALA A 64 -5.86 20.59 -6.97
CA ALA A 64 -7.04 19.90 -6.46
C ALA A 64 -7.94 19.37 -7.59
N PHE A 65 -8.10 20.15 -8.66
CA PHE A 65 -8.87 19.75 -9.84
C PHE A 65 -8.15 18.66 -10.63
N PHE A 66 -6.82 18.74 -10.78
CA PHE A 66 -5.99 17.76 -11.49
C PHE A 66 -6.19 16.34 -10.94
N GLU A 67 -6.04 16.18 -9.63
CA GLU A 67 -6.21 14.89 -8.97
C GLU A 67 -7.61 14.29 -9.18
N ARG A 68 -8.64 15.15 -9.13
CA ARG A 68 -10.02 14.69 -9.32
C ARG A 68 -10.38 14.45 -10.80
N ALA A 69 -9.84 15.26 -11.71
CA ALA A 69 -10.04 15.08 -13.14
C ALA A 69 -9.40 13.77 -13.63
N LYS A 70 -8.19 13.46 -13.16
CA LYS A 70 -7.50 12.21 -13.46
C LYS A 70 -8.33 11.00 -13.08
N ARG A 71 -8.88 10.98 -11.84
CA ARG A 71 -9.78 9.91 -11.39
C ARG A 71 -11.06 9.81 -12.23
N ALA A 72 -11.67 10.94 -12.60
CA ALA A 72 -12.89 10.93 -13.39
C ALA A 72 -12.66 10.36 -14.80
N ILE A 73 -11.50 10.61 -15.39
CA ILE A 73 -11.10 10.03 -16.68
C ILE A 73 -10.89 8.51 -16.52
N GLU A 74 -10.14 8.10 -15.51
CA GLU A 74 -9.90 6.67 -15.21
C GLU A 74 -11.21 5.90 -14.99
N GLU A 75 -12.19 6.48 -14.30
CA GLU A 75 -13.52 5.86 -14.10
C GLU A 75 -14.32 5.73 -15.42
N ALA A 76 -14.19 6.73 -16.32
CA ALA A 76 -14.82 6.65 -17.62
C ALA A 76 -14.19 5.56 -18.49
N ASP A 77 -12.86 5.46 -18.49
CA ASP A 77 -12.13 4.41 -19.20
C ASP A 77 -12.49 3.02 -18.64
N GLU A 78 -12.66 2.89 -17.31
CA GLU A 78 -13.12 1.64 -16.70
C GLU A 78 -14.56 1.26 -17.11
N ALA A 79 -15.46 2.24 -17.24
CA ALA A 79 -16.81 2.00 -17.72
C ALA A 79 -16.80 1.47 -19.17
N ASP A 80 -15.96 2.06 -20.03
CA ASP A 80 -15.77 1.60 -21.41
C ASP A 80 -15.18 0.18 -21.47
N ASN A 81 -14.18 -0.09 -20.64
CA ASN A 81 -13.55 -1.42 -20.56
C ASN A 81 -14.51 -2.47 -20.01
N ALA A 82 -15.33 -2.13 -19.03
CA ALA A 82 -16.37 -3.02 -18.50
C ALA A 82 -17.41 -3.37 -19.59
N ALA A 83 -17.77 -2.41 -20.45
CA ALA A 83 -18.69 -2.63 -21.56
C ALA A 83 -18.08 -3.51 -22.67
N ARG A 84 -16.77 -3.42 -22.91
CA ARG A 84 -16.05 -4.23 -23.90
C ARG A 84 -15.80 -5.68 -23.44
N GLY A 85 -15.96 -5.97 -22.14
CA GLY A 85 -15.81 -7.30 -21.56
C GLY A 85 -14.36 -7.72 -21.29
N ALA A 86 -14.19 -8.96 -20.79
CA ALA A 86 -12.90 -9.49 -20.32
C ALA A 86 -11.78 -9.62 -21.40
N ALA A 87 -12.08 -9.33 -22.66
CA ALA A 87 -11.11 -9.41 -23.76
C ALA A 87 -10.22 -8.16 -23.88
N SER A 88 -10.58 -7.04 -23.25
CA SER A 88 -9.72 -5.86 -23.15
C SER A 88 -8.83 -6.04 -21.92
N GLY A 89 -7.49 -6.12 -22.11
CA GLY A 89 -6.52 -6.17 -21.02
C GLY A 89 -6.72 -5.05 -20.01
N LEU A 90 -6.11 -5.17 -18.83
CA LEU A 90 -6.16 -4.11 -17.81
C LEU A 90 -5.32 -2.91 -18.28
N THR A 91 -5.88 -1.72 -18.18
CA THR A 91 -5.24 -0.49 -18.66
C THR A 91 -5.28 0.61 -17.59
N GLY A 92 -4.50 1.67 -17.79
CA GLY A 92 -4.51 2.86 -16.93
C GLY A 92 -3.58 2.73 -15.71
N ASN A 93 -3.91 3.40 -14.62
CA ASN A 93 -3.07 3.45 -13.41
C ASN A 93 -3.76 2.72 -12.26
N LEU A 94 -3.06 1.81 -11.60
CA LEU A 94 -3.50 1.12 -10.38
C LEU A 94 -2.69 1.62 -9.19
N ARG A 95 -3.32 2.39 -8.31
CA ARG A 95 -2.68 2.92 -7.12
C ARG A 95 -2.94 2.01 -5.91
N ILE A 96 -1.86 1.43 -5.40
CA ILE A 96 -1.88 0.43 -4.34
C ILE A 96 -1.21 0.99 -3.10
N CYS A 97 -1.81 0.79 -1.92
CA CYS A 97 -1.15 1.04 -0.64
C CYS A 97 -0.84 -0.30 0.04
N ALA A 98 0.37 -0.46 0.55
CA ALA A 98 0.76 -1.66 1.30
C ALA A 98 1.70 -1.31 2.46
N ALA A 99 1.73 -2.18 3.49
CA ALA A 99 2.73 -2.07 4.55
C ALA A 99 4.15 -2.20 3.97
N VAL A 100 5.09 -1.38 4.48
CA VAL A 100 6.42 -1.21 3.88
C VAL A 100 7.16 -2.54 3.70
N THR A 101 7.32 -3.31 4.77
CA THR A 101 8.06 -4.58 4.72
C THR A 101 7.36 -5.61 3.83
N PHE A 102 6.03 -5.71 3.92
CA PHE A 102 5.27 -6.64 3.10
C PHE A 102 5.36 -6.29 1.61
N GLY A 103 5.16 -5.01 1.28
CA GLY A 103 5.29 -4.53 -0.10
C GLY A 103 6.67 -4.81 -0.68
N ARG A 104 7.72 -4.51 0.08
CA ARG A 104 9.11 -4.72 -0.33
C ARG A 104 9.46 -6.19 -0.55
N LEU A 105 9.02 -7.10 0.34
CA LEU A 105 9.41 -8.51 0.30
C LEU A 105 8.51 -9.37 -0.60
N HIS A 106 7.20 -9.07 -0.65
CA HIS A 106 6.21 -9.97 -1.24
C HIS A 106 5.44 -9.37 -2.43
N ILE A 107 5.52 -8.06 -2.66
CA ILE A 107 4.83 -7.43 -3.78
C ILE A 107 5.82 -6.98 -4.85
N VAL A 108 6.75 -6.07 -4.51
CA VAL A 108 7.67 -5.46 -5.48
C VAL A 108 8.45 -6.50 -6.31
N PRO A 109 9.04 -7.57 -5.71
CA PRO A 109 9.78 -8.56 -6.48
C PRO A 109 8.93 -9.36 -7.49
N HIS A 110 7.61 -9.34 -7.32
CA HIS A 110 6.67 -10.13 -8.12
C HIS A 110 5.80 -9.28 -9.06
N LEU A 111 6.08 -7.99 -9.26
CA LEU A 111 5.27 -7.14 -10.13
C LEU A 111 5.49 -7.42 -11.63
N SER A 112 6.70 -7.82 -12.03
CA SER A 112 7.03 -7.99 -13.46
C SER A 112 6.09 -8.95 -14.19
N PRO A 113 5.79 -10.17 -13.69
CA PRO A 113 4.88 -11.07 -14.40
C PRO A 113 3.46 -10.53 -14.53
N PHE A 114 2.98 -9.76 -13.56
CA PHE A 114 1.67 -9.13 -13.61
C PHE A 114 1.61 -8.01 -14.67
N LEU A 115 2.67 -7.18 -14.73
CA LEU A 115 2.79 -6.10 -15.72
C LEU A 115 3.01 -6.64 -17.15
N GLU A 116 3.76 -7.73 -17.30
CA GLU A 116 3.94 -8.40 -18.62
C GLU A 116 2.63 -8.91 -19.20
N GLN A 117 1.72 -9.40 -18.33
CA GLN A 117 0.37 -9.82 -18.75
C GLN A 117 -0.56 -8.62 -19.02
N ASN A 118 -0.23 -7.43 -18.54
CA ASN A 118 -1.04 -6.23 -18.65
C ASN A 118 -0.17 -5.04 -19.10
N PRO A 119 0.29 -5.00 -20.36
CA PRO A 119 1.30 -4.04 -20.83
C PRO A 119 0.83 -2.58 -20.84
N GLU A 120 -0.47 -2.32 -20.80
CA GLU A 120 -1.04 -0.97 -20.74
C GLU A 120 -1.40 -0.53 -19.31
N LEU A 121 -1.08 -1.36 -18.29
CA LEU A 121 -1.30 -1.04 -16.89
C LEU A 121 -0.04 -0.44 -16.27
N ASN A 122 -0.22 0.64 -15.52
CA ASN A 122 0.82 1.21 -14.65
C ASN A 122 0.47 0.95 -13.19
N ILE A 123 1.47 0.72 -12.35
CA ILE A 123 1.30 0.57 -10.90
C ILE A 123 1.98 1.72 -10.18
N ASP A 124 1.22 2.42 -9.33
CA ASP A 124 1.71 3.38 -8.36
C ASP A 124 1.61 2.74 -6.97
N LEU A 125 2.75 2.32 -6.41
CA LEU A 125 2.81 1.59 -5.15
C LEU A 125 3.26 2.50 -4.01
N MET A 126 2.33 2.85 -3.15
CA MET A 126 2.58 3.60 -1.92
C MET A 126 2.86 2.63 -0.77
N LEU A 127 4.05 2.71 -0.17
CA LEU A 127 4.43 1.89 0.97
C LEU A 127 4.36 2.73 2.25
N ASP A 128 3.40 2.42 3.12
CA ASP A 128 3.21 3.11 4.40
C ASP A 128 2.65 2.14 5.45
N ASP A 129 3.26 2.13 6.64
CA ASP A 129 2.79 1.31 7.76
C ASP A 129 1.62 1.96 8.52
N ARG A 130 1.35 3.25 8.26
CA ARG A 130 0.24 3.98 8.87
C ARG A 130 -1.08 3.72 8.16
N ASN A 131 -2.17 3.91 8.88
CA ASN A 131 -3.51 3.92 8.30
C ASN A 131 -3.76 5.28 7.61
N VAL A 132 -3.44 5.36 6.31
CA VAL A 132 -3.72 6.53 5.48
C VAL A 132 -5.18 6.59 5.06
N ASN A 133 -5.68 7.79 4.75
CA ASN A 133 -7.02 7.97 4.19
C ASN A 133 -7.00 7.59 2.70
N LEU A 134 -7.54 6.41 2.38
CA LEU A 134 -7.50 5.86 1.02
C LEU A 134 -8.19 6.74 -0.01
N VAL A 135 -9.26 7.45 0.40
CA VAL A 135 -10.02 8.33 -0.50
C VAL A 135 -9.23 9.60 -0.82
N GLU A 136 -8.63 10.23 0.19
CA GLU A 136 -7.81 11.45 0.00
C GLU A 136 -6.56 11.15 -0.82
N GLU A 137 -5.89 10.03 -0.52
CA GLU A 137 -4.70 9.58 -1.24
C GLU A 137 -5.01 9.00 -2.63
N GLY A 138 -6.28 8.81 -2.99
CA GLY A 138 -6.67 8.26 -4.28
C GLY A 138 -6.26 6.81 -4.48
N VAL A 139 -6.16 6.04 -3.41
CA VAL A 139 -5.79 4.62 -3.45
C VAL A 139 -6.95 3.79 -3.99
N ASP A 140 -6.70 2.92 -4.95
CA ASP A 140 -7.68 1.98 -5.49
C ASP A 140 -7.84 0.76 -4.59
N ILE A 141 -6.74 0.32 -3.98
CA ILE A 141 -6.69 -0.83 -3.08
C ILE A 141 -5.59 -0.67 -2.03
N ALA A 142 -5.89 -1.02 -0.79
CA ALA A 142 -4.89 -1.16 0.26
C ALA A 142 -4.77 -2.60 0.74
N LEU A 143 -3.54 -3.08 0.85
CA LEU A 143 -3.19 -4.35 1.48
C LEU A 143 -2.86 -4.08 2.95
N ARG A 144 -3.81 -4.37 3.85
CA ARG A 144 -3.69 -4.07 5.28
C ARG A 144 -3.55 -5.33 6.10
N MET A 145 -2.70 -5.26 7.11
CA MET A 145 -2.42 -6.38 8.01
C MET A 145 -3.04 -6.16 9.39
N GLY A 146 -3.54 -7.25 9.97
CA GLY A 146 -4.10 -7.28 11.32
C GLY A 146 -5.57 -6.91 11.39
N ALA A 147 -6.04 -6.53 12.58
CA ALA A 147 -7.42 -6.15 12.80
C ALA A 147 -7.74 -4.82 12.09
N LEU A 148 -8.84 -4.79 11.38
CA LEU A 148 -9.36 -3.56 10.80
C LEU A 148 -10.17 -2.82 11.85
N SER A 149 -9.97 -1.50 11.95
CA SER A 149 -10.90 -0.63 12.67
C SER A 149 -12.21 -0.54 11.90
N ASP A 150 -13.32 -0.36 12.62
CA ASP A 150 -14.62 -0.11 12.01
C ASP A 150 -14.56 1.20 11.20
N SER A 151 -14.53 1.04 9.89
CA SER A 151 -14.42 2.14 8.94
C SER A 151 -15.32 1.80 7.79
N GLY A 152 -16.35 2.50 7.47
CA GLY A 152 -17.26 2.19 6.35
C GLY A 152 -16.60 1.74 5.00
N LEU A 153 -15.37 1.23 5.03
CA LEU A 153 -14.63 0.69 3.90
C LEU A 153 -15.04 -0.76 3.63
N THR A 154 -15.02 -1.16 2.37
CA THR A 154 -15.20 -2.56 2.00
C THR A 154 -13.88 -3.31 2.14
N ALA A 155 -13.88 -4.41 2.87
CA ALA A 155 -12.69 -5.22 3.09
C ALA A 155 -12.96 -6.70 2.79
N ARG A 156 -11.96 -7.38 2.22
CA ARG A 156 -11.96 -8.82 1.97
C ARG A 156 -10.69 -9.41 2.55
N LYS A 157 -10.82 -10.42 3.43
CA LYS A 157 -9.65 -11.21 3.87
C LYS A 157 -9.12 -12.00 2.67
N ILE A 158 -7.84 -11.87 2.39
CA ILE A 158 -7.20 -12.50 1.22
C ILE A 158 -6.15 -13.55 1.61
N ALA A 159 -5.58 -13.42 2.79
CA ALA A 159 -4.65 -14.41 3.34
C ALA A 159 -4.55 -14.26 4.87
N GLU A 160 -3.87 -15.19 5.49
CA GLU A 160 -3.42 -15.07 6.89
C GLU A 160 -2.01 -15.61 7.04
N CYS A 161 -1.30 -15.11 8.05
CA CYS A 161 0.06 -15.49 8.32
C CYS A 161 0.26 -15.80 9.79
N ARG A 162 1.04 -16.83 10.07
CA ARG A 162 1.44 -17.17 11.42
C ARG A 162 2.33 -16.07 12.01
N ARG A 163 2.09 -15.74 13.28
CA ARG A 163 3.01 -14.92 14.08
C ARG A 163 3.88 -15.81 14.96
N MET A 164 5.05 -15.32 15.28
CA MET A 164 6.04 -16.00 16.10
C MET A 164 6.88 -15.00 16.87
N VAL A 165 7.54 -15.44 17.91
CA VAL A 165 8.60 -14.66 18.57
C VAL A 165 9.93 -15.02 17.94
N VAL A 166 10.68 -14.01 17.53
CA VAL A 166 11.95 -14.20 16.81
C VAL A 166 13.08 -13.41 17.45
N GLY A 167 14.28 -13.91 17.28
CA GLY A 167 15.53 -13.26 17.62
C GLY A 167 16.68 -13.80 16.80
N THR A 168 17.80 -13.10 16.79
CA THR A 168 19.02 -13.59 16.14
C THR A 168 19.74 -14.62 17.01
N GLN A 169 20.48 -15.52 16.37
CA GLN A 169 21.30 -16.49 17.06
C GLN A 169 22.28 -15.83 18.07
N ALA A 170 22.92 -14.73 17.66
CA ALA A 170 23.86 -14.01 18.52
C ALA A 170 23.21 -13.41 19.78
N TYR A 171 21.95 -12.92 19.66
CA TYR A 171 21.21 -12.47 20.83
C TYR A 171 20.89 -13.61 21.77
N LEU A 172 20.44 -14.75 21.25
CA LEU A 172 20.06 -15.94 22.04
C LEU A 172 21.25 -16.57 22.72
N GLU A 173 22.42 -16.62 22.08
CA GLU A 173 23.66 -17.12 22.70
C GLU A 173 24.08 -16.28 23.90
N LYS A 174 23.89 -14.96 23.82
CA LYS A 174 24.27 -14.05 24.89
C LYS A 174 23.28 -14.01 26.05
N HIS A 175 21.98 -14.12 25.76
CA HIS A 175 20.91 -13.87 26.73
C HIS A 175 20.10 -15.11 27.12
N GLY A 176 20.39 -16.27 26.50
CA GLY A 176 19.61 -17.51 26.62
C GLY A 176 18.42 -17.51 25.66
N GLU A 177 17.84 -18.71 25.49
CA GLU A 177 16.64 -18.90 24.67
C GLU A 177 15.42 -19.02 25.60
N PRO A 178 14.37 -18.17 25.45
CA PRO A 178 13.17 -18.31 26.25
C PRO A 178 12.42 -19.58 25.86
N THR A 179 11.90 -20.32 26.82
CA THR A 179 11.15 -21.56 26.63
C THR A 179 9.66 -21.41 26.88
N CYS A 180 9.28 -20.38 27.62
CA CYS A 180 7.88 -20.05 27.91
C CYS A 180 7.65 -18.54 27.93
N PRO A 181 6.40 -18.07 27.82
CA PRO A 181 6.08 -16.65 27.82
C PRO A 181 6.60 -15.88 29.04
N ALA A 182 6.64 -16.52 30.22
CA ALA A 182 7.16 -15.91 31.44
C ALA A 182 8.66 -15.56 31.35
N ASP A 183 9.44 -16.28 30.54
CA ASP A 183 10.87 -15.97 30.38
C ASP A 183 11.11 -14.66 29.65
N LEU A 184 10.14 -14.16 28.89
CA LEU A 184 10.26 -12.90 28.13
C LEU A 184 10.51 -11.70 29.03
N CYS A 185 10.15 -11.76 30.33
CA CYS A 185 10.47 -10.71 31.29
C CYS A 185 11.99 -10.52 31.53
N LYS A 186 12.79 -11.53 31.20
CA LYS A 186 14.26 -11.52 31.32
C LYS A 186 14.95 -11.02 30.04
N HIS A 187 14.17 -10.80 28.97
CA HIS A 187 14.68 -10.42 27.66
C HIS A 187 14.34 -8.97 27.32
N GLN A 188 15.14 -8.37 26.44
CA GLN A 188 14.78 -7.11 25.81
C GLN A 188 13.80 -7.37 24.67
N ALA A 189 12.61 -6.79 24.74
CA ALA A 189 11.66 -6.83 23.64
C ALA A 189 11.80 -5.56 22.79
N ILE A 190 11.69 -5.72 21.48
CA ILE A 190 11.54 -4.61 20.55
C ILE A 190 10.05 -4.48 20.26
N VAL A 191 9.46 -3.35 20.64
CA VAL A 191 8.00 -3.15 20.60
C VAL A 191 7.59 -2.42 19.36
N TYR A 192 6.73 -3.05 18.57
CA TYR A 192 6.09 -2.41 17.41
C TYR A 192 4.83 -1.66 17.88
N SER A 193 4.85 -0.32 17.77
CA SER A 193 3.78 0.51 18.35
C SER A 193 2.48 0.51 17.54
N LEU A 194 2.50 0.10 16.26
CA LEU A 194 1.32 -0.03 15.40
C LEU A 194 0.73 -1.46 15.40
N GLY A 195 1.40 -2.44 16.00
CA GLY A 195 1.06 -3.86 15.89
C GLY A 195 0.62 -4.54 17.19
N GLY A 196 -0.39 -4.02 17.89
CA GLY A 196 -0.94 -4.66 19.09
C GLY A 196 -0.23 -4.34 20.40
N GLY A 197 0.83 -3.51 20.36
CA GLY A 197 1.48 -2.98 21.57
C GLY A 197 2.32 -3.98 22.34
N ALA A 198 2.38 -3.80 23.66
CA ALA A 198 3.26 -4.54 24.56
C ALA A 198 2.61 -5.78 25.18
N ASN A 199 1.33 -6.04 24.96
CA ASN A 199 0.65 -7.21 25.49
C ASN A 199 0.64 -8.34 24.46
N TRP A 200 1.43 -9.39 24.71
CA TRP A 200 1.51 -10.54 23.81
C TRP A 200 0.70 -11.70 24.38
N GLN A 201 -0.18 -12.24 23.55
CA GLN A 201 -1.05 -13.37 23.90
C GLN A 201 -0.50 -14.65 23.29
N PHE A 202 -0.40 -15.69 24.11
CA PHE A 202 0.11 -17.00 23.74
C PHE A 202 -0.92 -18.06 24.07
N ASN A 203 -0.93 -19.14 23.28
CA ASN A 203 -1.73 -20.33 23.54
C ASN A 203 -0.86 -21.58 23.37
N LYS A 204 -0.97 -22.53 24.32
CA LYS A 204 -0.35 -23.85 24.22
C LYS A 204 -1.36 -24.88 24.67
N ALA A 205 -1.82 -25.72 23.76
CA ALA A 205 -2.78 -26.79 24.02
C ALA A 205 -4.06 -26.36 24.79
N GLY A 206 -4.54 -25.14 24.51
CA GLY A 206 -5.72 -24.54 25.16
C GLY A 206 -5.42 -23.74 26.43
N GLU A 207 -4.17 -23.70 26.88
CA GLU A 207 -3.73 -22.82 27.95
C GLU A 207 -3.38 -21.44 27.36
N GLU A 208 -4.11 -20.42 27.77
CA GLU A 208 -3.84 -19.03 27.35
C GLU A 208 -2.97 -18.31 28.38
N GLN A 209 -1.92 -17.68 27.89
CA GLN A 209 -1.05 -16.82 28.68
C GLN A 209 -0.90 -15.45 28.02
N SER A 210 -0.96 -14.41 28.85
CA SER A 210 -0.77 -13.02 28.41
C SER A 210 0.43 -12.44 29.15
N VAL A 211 1.38 -11.87 28.42
CA VAL A 211 2.59 -11.28 28.99
C VAL A 211 2.74 -9.85 28.52
N ILE A 212 2.89 -8.95 29.49
CA ILE A 212 3.26 -7.57 29.20
C ILE A 212 4.78 -7.52 29.05
N ILE A 213 5.23 -7.33 27.82
CA ILE A 213 6.65 -7.24 27.51
C ILE A 213 7.16 -5.82 27.76
N SER A 214 8.42 -5.74 28.10
CA SER A 214 9.14 -4.47 28.25
C SER A 214 10.39 -4.47 27.37
N GLY A 215 10.76 -3.28 26.89
CA GLY A 215 11.97 -3.11 26.10
C GLY A 215 12.31 -1.66 25.95
N ARG A 216 13.60 -1.42 25.75
CA ARG A 216 14.15 -0.04 25.62
C ARG A 216 13.92 0.54 24.23
N ILE A 217 13.53 -0.31 23.25
CA ILE A 217 13.32 0.08 21.87
C ILE A 217 11.84 -0.07 21.52
N ARG A 218 11.27 1.01 21.04
CA ARG A 218 9.91 1.07 20.52
C ARG A 218 9.95 1.77 19.17
N VAL A 219 9.36 1.13 18.15
CA VAL A 219 9.35 1.63 16.77
C VAL A 219 7.93 1.62 16.20
N ASN A 220 7.67 2.51 15.27
CA ASN A 220 6.41 2.63 14.53
C ASN A 220 6.53 2.24 13.05
N ALA A 221 7.69 1.74 12.63
CA ALA A 221 7.94 1.25 11.29
C ALA A 221 8.42 -0.20 11.36
N ALA A 222 7.82 -1.07 10.53
CA ALA A 222 8.15 -2.50 10.48
C ALA A 222 9.61 -2.75 10.08
N GLU A 223 10.17 -1.94 9.17
CA GLU A 223 11.60 -2.01 8.82
C GLU A 223 12.51 -1.67 10.00
N GLY A 224 12.16 -0.64 10.80
CA GLY A 224 12.92 -0.32 12.00
C GLY A 224 12.90 -1.43 13.04
N LEU A 225 11.76 -2.13 13.17
CA LEU A 225 11.64 -3.33 14.02
C LEU A 225 12.58 -4.42 13.54
N ARG A 226 12.57 -4.68 12.26
CA ARG A 226 13.37 -5.69 11.57
C ARG A 226 14.87 -5.43 11.76
N GLU A 227 15.32 -4.21 11.48
CA GLU A 227 16.71 -3.80 11.65
C GLU A 227 17.19 -3.90 13.10
N ALA A 228 16.35 -3.54 14.07
CA ALA A 228 16.70 -3.66 15.48
C ALA A 228 16.90 -5.13 15.91
N VAL A 229 16.10 -6.07 15.38
CA VAL A 229 16.31 -7.51 15.60
C VAL A 229 17.62 -7.96 14.97
N LEU A 230 17.87 -7.59 13.70
CA LEU A 230 19.09 -7.98 12.97
C LEU A 230 20.35 -7.41 13.59
N ALA A 231 20.25 -6.26 14.25
CA ALA A 231 21.30 -5.68 15.07
C ALA A 231 21.44 -6.32 16.47
N HIS A 232 20.82 -7.48 16.72
CA HIS A 232 20.90 -8.25 17.95
C HIS A 232 20.41 -7.53 19.21
N GLN A 233 19.45 -6.59 19.07
CA GLN A 233 19.03 -5.74 20.16
C GLN A 233 17.90 -6.32 21.02
N GLY A 234 17.29 -7.44 20.60
CA GLY A 234 16.22 -8.07 21.36
C GLY A 234 15.39 -9.07 20.55
N LEU A 235 14.29 -9.47 21.19
CA LEU A 235 13.27 -10.33 20.62
C LEU A 235 12.08 -9.48 20.15
N THR A 236 11.35 -9.97 19.17
CA THR A 236 10.09 -9.35 18.75
C THR A 236 9.04 -10.38 18.37
N MET A 237 7.77 -10.02 18.49
CA MET A 237 6.66 -10.71 17.85
C MET A 237 6.52 -10.21 16.43
N ALA A 238 6.61 -11.10 15.45
CA ALA A 238 6.54 -10.77 14.04
C ALA A 238 5.75 -11.81 13.24
N SER A 239 5.27 -11.41 12.07
CA SER A 239 4.75 -12.35 11.08
C SER A 239 5.88 -13.11 10.41
N GLN A 240 5.61 -14.35 9.98
CA GLN A 240 6.54 -15.11 9.15
C GLN A 240 6.94 -14.35 7.88
N TRP A 241 6.01 -13.60 7.30
CA TRP A 241 6.30 -12.79 6.10
C TRP A 241 7.38 -11.71 6.33
N MET A 242 7.44 -11.13 7.55
CA MET A 242 8.39 -10.07 7.87
C MET A 242 9.85 -10.55 7.86
N PHE A 243 10.09 -11.78 8.29
CA PHE A 243 11.42 -12.36 8.42
C PHE A 243 11.65 -13.58 7.51
N ALA A 244 10.86 -13.73 6.44
CA ALA A 244 10.96 -14.90 5.56
C ALA A 244 12.39 -15.19 5.06
N PRO A 245 13.16 -14.21 4.56
CA PRO A 245 14.55 -14.45 4.12
C PRO A 245 15.48 -14.88 5.26
N GLU A 246 15.34 -14.28 6.44
CA GLU A 246 16.21 -14.53 7.57
C GLU A 246 15.89 -15.83 8.29
N LEU A 247 14.63 -16.22 8.30
CA LEU A 247 14.22 -17.55 8.77
C LEU A 247 14.75 -18.64 7.83
N ALA A 248 14.70 -18.41 6.51
CA ALA A 248 15.25 -19.34 5.53
C ALA A 248 16.78 -19.48 5.62
N SER A 249 17.49 -18.39 5.86
CA SER A 249 18.96 -18.40 6.04
C SER A 249 19.42 -18.84 7.43
N GLY A 250 18.51 -18.89 8.41
CA GLY A 250 18.82 -19.18 9.81
C GLY A 250 19.47 -18.02 10.58
N SER A 251 19.58 -16.83 10.00
CA SER A 251 20.12 -15.64 10.69
C SER A 251 19.18 -15.12 11.77
N VAL A 252 17.88 -15.40 11.65
CA VAL A 252 16.86 -15.20 12.66
C VAL A 252 16.21 -16.55 12.98
N ARG A 253 15.94 -16.78 14.25
CA ARG A 253 15.29 -18.00 14.73
C ARG A 253 14.00 -17.71 15.47
N GLU A 254 13.03 -18.58 15.27
CA GLU A 254 11.82 -18.65 16.09
C GLU A 254 12.14 -19.30 17.42
N VAL A 255 11.67 -18.68 18.50
CA VAL A 255 11.73 -19.22 19.87
C VAL A 255 10.34 -19.59 20.37
N MET A 256 10.26 -20.41 21.44
CA MET A 256 8.99 -20.86 22.04
C MET A 256 8.03 -21.49 21.02
N LYS A 257 8.51 -22.37 20.14
CA LYS A 257 7.73 -22.96 19.03
C LYS A 257 6.47 -23.70 19.45
N ASP A 258 6.40 -24.16 20.70
CA ASP A 258 5.23 -24.83 21.27
C ASP A 258 4.10 -23.83 21.64
N TRP A 259 4.39 -22.52 21.63
CA TRP A 259 3.46 -21.47 21.97
C TRP A 259 3.00 -20.76 20.70
N THR A 260 1.72 -20.83 20.43
CA THR A 260 1.12 -20.16 19.28
C THR A 260 0.67 -18.74 19.64
N LEU A 261 0.73 -17.85 18.67
CA LEU A 261 0.21 -16.48 18.74
C LEU A 261 -0.99 -16.35 17.80
N PRO A 262 -1.92 -15.44 18.04
CA PRO A 262 -3.00 -15.16 17.10
C PRO A 262 -2.44 -14.84 15.70
N ASN A 263 -3.00 -15.45 14.67
CA ASN A 263 -2.59 -15.19 13.28
C ASN A 263 -2.75 -13.72 12.89
N LEU A 264 -2.04 -13.33 11.87
CA LEU A 264 -2.11 -12.00 11.27
C LEU A 264 -2.87 -12.10 9.96
N ASP A 265 -4.05 -11.50 9.90
CA ASP A 265 -4.85 -11.45 8.68
C ASP A 265 -4.28 -10.43 7.70
N LEU A 266 -4.35 -10.75 6.41
CA LEU A 266 -4.12 -9.82 5.31
C LEU A 266 -5.46 -9.51 4.63
N TRP A 267 -5.76 -8.23 4.52
CA TRP A 267 -6.99 -7.71 3.96
C TRP A 267 -6.72 -6.89 2.71
N ALA A 268 -7.51 -7.13 1.68
CA ALA A 268 -7.70 -6.19 0.59
C ALA A 268 -8.81 -5.21 0.99
N VAL A 269 -8.47 -3.92 1.10
CA VAL A 269 -9.38 -2.86 1.54
C VAL A 269 -9.60 -1.89 0.38
N PHE A 270 -10.86 -1.59 0.09
CA PHE A 270 -11.27 -0.73 -1.01
C PHE A 270 -11.93 0.55 -0.46
N PRO A 271 -11.78 1.71 -1.15
CA PRO A 271 -12.48 2.93 -0.78
C PRO A 271 -13.98 2.74 -0.70
N THR A 272 -14.63 3.49 0.20
CA THR A 272 -16.07 3.37 0.50
C THR A 272 -16.93 3.63 -0.73
N GLY A 273 -18.00 2.83 -0.90
CA GLY A 273 -19.09 3.08 -1.86
C GLY A 273 -18.78 2.77 -3.31
N ARG A 274 -17.63 2.15 -3.61
CA ARG A 274 -17.26 1.74 -4.96
C ARG A 274 -17.18 0.22 -5.08
N MET A 275 -17.69 -0.31 -6.17
CA MET A 275 -17.29 -1.63 -6.62
C MET A 275 -15.80 -1.57 -6.97
N ALA A 276 -15.03 -2.53 -6.47
CA ALA A 276 -13.61 -2.62 -6.82
C ALA A 276 -13.44 -2.67 -8.35
N SER A 277 -12.52 -1.87 -8.88
CA SER A 277 -12.20 -1.87 -10.31
C SER A 277 -11.73 -3.25 -10.79
N ALA A 278 -11.83 -3.52 -12.09
CA ALA A 278 -11.36 -4.78 -12.67
C ALA A 278 -9.86 -5.00 -12.40
N LYS A 279 -9.05 -3.93 -12.53
CA LYS A 279 -7.60 -3.95 -12.25
C LYS A 279 -7.30 -4.22 -10.78
N ALA A 280 -8.07 -3.63 -9.84
CA ALA A 280 -7.90 -3.88 -8.42
C ALA A 280 -8.27 -5.33 -8.03
N ARG A 281 -9.37 -5.87 -8.59
CA ARG A 281 -9.75 -7.28 -8.37
C ARG A 281 -8.71 -8.24 -8.90
N ALA A 282 -8.24 -8.04 -10.13
CA ALA A 282 -7.21 -8.89 -10.75
C ALA A 282 -5.90 -8.85 -9.96
N PHE A 283 -5.51 -7.68 -9.45
CA PHE A 283 -4.33 -7.57 -8.59
C PHE A 283 -4.50 -8.32 -7.26
N VAL A 284 -5.69 -8.28 -6.64
CA VAL A 284 -5.97 -9.07 -5.42
C VAL A 284 -5.85 -10.56 -5.68
N GLU A 285 -6.42 -11.05 -6.78
CA GLU A 285 -6.34 -12.45 -7.18
C GLU A 285 -4.89 -12.86 -7.46
N TYR A 286 -4.13 -12.00 -8.11
CA TYR A 286 -2.69 -12.20 -8.32
C TYR A 286 -1.94 -12.33 -6.99
N VAL A 287 -2.14 -11.40 -6.06
CA VAL A 287 -1.50 -11.45 -4.73
C VAL A 287 -1.92 -12.69 -3.94
N GLN A 288 -3.19 -13.09 -4.02
CA GLN A 288 -3.65 -14.34 -3.39
C GLN A 288 -2.90 -15.56 -3.97
N GLY A 289 -2.68 -15.60 -5.27
CA GLY A 289 -1.91 -16.67 -5.92
C GLY A 289 -0.43 -16.69 -5.52
N LEU A 290 0.17 -15.54 -5.19
CA LEU A 290 1.56 -15.45 -4.70
C LEU A 290 1.73 -15.99 -3.27
N LEU A 291 0.66 -15.95 -2.47
CA LEU A 291 0.69 -16.29 -1.04
C LEU A 291 0.13 -17.69 -0.74
N ALA A 292 -0.45 -18.36 -1.72
CA ALA A 292 -0.97 -19.73 -1.63
C ALA A 292 0.18 -20.75 -1.66
#